data_52b7417755a7b08616a14c34913652e1
#
_entry.id   52b7417755a7b08616a14c34913652e1
#
_cell.length_a   1.000
_cell.length_b   1.000
_cell.length_c   1.000
_cell.angle_alpha   90.00
_cell.angle_beta   90.00
_cell.angle_gamma   90.00
#
_symmetry.space_group_name_H-M   'P 1'
#
loop_
_entity.id
_entity.type
_entity.pdbx_description
1 polymer ?
#
loop_
_entity_poly.entity_id
_entity_poly.type
_entity_poly.pdbx_seq_one_letter_code
_entity_poly.pdbx_strand_id
1 'polypeptide(L)'
;MSMNCEISHKNVKELLGLTMLVYEYGNTFKLKNDETVEQFLEKCNKKEIKLDDTCMKILNDFTECSPMGTVELFISDPDTDIQVGITKSKINKRVCVIFRGSESRSDWYYDLMITKKKISDDVYVHSGFYHQLHTNNVYDNIVSKVNEILIENPDYEVFVTGHSLGAALSTLFGYEFALTTEKSISVVSFASPRVGNWNFKEDFEKRSNLCHFRITNNRDIITATPMYKYYHCGKNISLYDKNFVVSECNAISWFRYTIFYCWSVADHGVKLYYDRLLKNVWE
;
A
#
# COMPACT_ATOMS: atom_id res chain seq x y z
N MET A 1 -10.83 21.35 10.28
CA MET A 1 -10.51 20.40 11.38
C MET A 1 -9.49 19.42 10.81
N SER A 2 -8.38 19.17 11.50
CA SER A 2 -7.43 18.14 11.09
C SER A 2 -8.09 16.77 11.23
N MET A 3 -7.93 15.90 10.23
CA MET A 3 -8.38 14.50 10.28
C MET A 3 -7.75 13.82 11.52
N ASN A 4 -8.56 13.13 12.33
CA ASN A 4 -8.00 12.29 13.39
C ASN A 4 -7.39 11.04 12.75
N CYS A 5 -6.06 11.01 12.63
CA CYS A 5 -5.36 9.90 12.01
C CYS A 5 -5.22 8.74 13.00
N GLU A 6 -6.20 7.84 12.95
CA GLU A 6 -6.20 6.56 13.69
C GLU A 6 -6.51 5.42 12.73
N ILE A 7 -5.98 4.24 13.00
CA ILE A 7 -6.27 3.05 12.21
C ILE A 7 -6.37 1.82 13.11
N SER A 8 -7.43 1.05 12.94
CA SER A 8 -7.62 -0.19 13.67
C SER A 8 -6.73 -1.31 13.13
N HIS A 9 -6.33 -2.22 14.00
CA HIS A 9 -5.63 -3.45 13.61
C HIS A 9 -6.41 -4.24 12.54
N LYS A 10 -7.75 -4.29 12.66
CA LYS A 10 -8.62 -4.94 11.68
C LYS A 10 -8.41 -4.37 10.28
N ASN A 11 -8.46 -3.04 10.12
CA ASN A 11 -8.27 -2.40 8.81
C ASN A 11 -6.87 -2.70 8.25
N VAL A 12 -5.82 -2.65 9.08
CA VAL A 12 -4.46 -2.96 8.64
C VAL A 12 -4.35 -4.42 8.19
N LYS A 13 -4.94 -5.38 8.93
CA LYS A 13 -4.96 -6.80 8.55
C LYS A 13 -5.67 -7.03 7.21
N GLU A 14 -6.83 -6.40 7.02
CA GLU A 14 -7.60 -6.50 5.78
C GLU A 14 -6.84 -5.92 4.59
N LEU A 15 -6.22 -4.75 4.74
CA LEU A 15 -5.43 -4.12 3.68
C LEU A 15 -4.16 -4.90 3.35
N LEU A 16 -3.52 -5.54 4.34
CA LEU A 16 -2.41 -6.45 4.06
C LEU A 16 -2.88 -7.68 3.29
N GLY A 17 -4.02 -8.24 3.64
CA GLY A 17 -4.64 -9.33 2.89
C GLY A 17 -4.90 -8.97 1.43
N LEU A 18 -5.52 -7.81 1.17
CA LEU A 18 -5.71 -7.29 -0.19
C LEU A 18 -4.37 -7.11 -0.93
N THR A 19 -3.36 -6.59 -0.23
CA THR A 19 -2.00 -6.42 -0.77
C THR A 19 -1.35 -7.76 -1.12
N MET A 20 -1.60 -8.82 -0.35
CA MET A 20 -1.10 -10.16 -0.68
C MET A 20 -1.84 -10.76 -1.87
N LEU A 21 -3.15 -10.59 -1.93
CA LEU A 21 -3.97 -11.11 -3.03
C LEU A 21 -3.64 -10.45 -4.37
N VAL A 22 -3.24 -9.18 -4.41
CA VAL A 22 -2.89 -8.50 -5.67
C VAL A 22 -1.67 -9.13 -6.36
N TYR A 23 -0.76 -9.76 -5.62
CA TYR A 23 0.38 -10.50 -6.21
C TYR A 23 -0.06 -11.70 -7.03
N GLU A 24 -1.15 -12.35 -6.63
CA GLU A 24 -1.70 -13.53 -7.31
C GLU A 24 -2.74 -13.15 -8.37
N TYR A 25 -3.34 -11.95 -8.25
CA TYR A 25 -4.40 -11.52 -9.14
C TYR A 25 -3.88 -11.25 -10.56
N GLY A 26 -4.55 -11.84 -11.52
CA GLY A 26 -4.14 -11.77 -12.93
C GLY A 26 -3.16 -12.87 -13.37
N ASN A 27 -2.39 -13.44 -12.44
CA ASN A 27 -1.45 -14.52 -12.69
C ASN A 27 -2.06 -15.89 -12.33
N THR A 28 -2.41 -16.07 -11.05
CA THR A 28 -2.93 -17.33 -10.50
C THR A 28 -4.45 -17.36 -10.56
N PHE A 29 -5.09 -16.23 -10.34
CA PHE A 29 -6.55 -16.11 -10.40
C PHE A 29 -7.01 -14.75 -10.93
N LYS A 30 -8.25 -14.71 -11.41
CA LYS A 30 -8.94 -13.49 -11.79
C LYS A 30 -10.42 -13.67 -11.52
N LEU A 31 -11.02 -12.73 -10.81
CA LEU A 31 -12.47 -12.68 -10.64
C LEU A 31 -13.11 -12.24 -11.98
N LYS A 32 -14.20 -12.89 -12.35
CA LYS A 32 -15.02 -12.42 -13.47
C LYS A 32 -15.79 -11.16 -13.04
N ASN A 33 -16.26 -10.39 -14.01
CA ASN A 33 -17.14 -9.26 -13.72
C ASN A 33 -18.32 -9.74 -12.86
N ASP A 34 -18.59 -9.02 -11.78
CA ASP A 34 -19.64 -9.33 -10.79
C ASP A 34 -19.45 -10.62 -9.97
N GLU A 35 -18.33 -11.30 -10.09
CA GLU A 35 -18.01 -12.46 -9.26
C GLU A 35 -17.62 -12.03 -7.85
N THR A 36 -18.31 -12.59 -6.85
CA THR A 36 -17.97 -12.36 -5.44
C THR A 36 -16.82 -13.27 -4.98
N VAL A 37 -16.19 -12.90 -3.85
CA VAL A 37 -15.16 -13.74 -3.23
C VAL A 37 -15.70 -15.11 -2.85
N GLU A 38 -16.95 -15.19 -2.37
CA GLU A 38 -17.62 -16.45 -2.03
C GLU A 38 -17.76 -17.37 -3.23
N GLN A 39 -18.25 -16.85 -4.36
CA GLN A 39 -18.36 -17.61 -5.61
C GLN A 39 -17.00 -18.11 -6.11
N PHE A 40 -15.96 -17.27 -5.96
CA PHE A 40 -14.60 -17.66 -6.30
C PHE A 40 -14.06 -18.77 -5.38
N LEU A 41 -14.27 -18.67 -4.07
CA LEU A 41 -13.87 -19.69 -3.10
C LEU A 41 -14.56 -21.04 -3.35
N GLU A 42 -15.81 -21.05 -3.79
CA GLU A 42 -16.47 -22.30 -4.18
C GLU A 42 -15.71 -23.03 -5.31
N LYS A 43 -15.16 -22.30 -6.28
CA LYS A 43 -14.33 -22.89 -7.35
C LYS A 43 -13.02 -23.42 -6.81
N CYS A 44 -12.36 -22.70 -5.89
CA CYS A 44 -11.15 -23.18 -5.24
C CYS A 44 -11.42 -24.46 -4.45
N ASN A 45 -12.52 -24.53 -3.70
CA ASN A 45 -12.93 -25.72 -2.94
C ASN A 45 -13.26 -26.93 -3.85
N LYS A 46 -13.79 -26.68 -5.05
CA LYS A 46 -13.99 -27.69 -6.08
C LYS A 46 -12.71 -28.11 -6.82
N LYS A 47 -11.54 -27.51 -6.43
CA LYS A 47 -10.21 -27.72 -7.06
C LYS A 47 -10.12 -27.29 -8.52
N GLU A 48 -11.01 -26.44 -8.97
CA GLU A 48 -10.98 -25.83 -10.30
C GLU A 48 -9.85 -24.81 -10.42
N ILE A 49 -9.50 -24.15 -9.30
CA ILE A 49 -8.42 -23.17 -9.19
C ILE A 49 -7.54 -23.55 -8.01
N LYS A 50 -6.22 -23.51 -8.18
CA LYS A 50 -5.25 -23.79 -7.11
C LYS A 50 -4.59 -22.49 -6.68
N LEU A 51 -4.84 -22.10 -5.43
CA LEU A 51 -4.13 -21.03 -4.73
C LEU A 51 -3.22 -21.62 -3.67
N ASP A 52 -2.22 -20.81 -3.22
CA ASP A 52 -1.44 -21.18 -2.04
C ASP A 52 -2.28 -21.11 -0.76
N ASP A 53 -1.85 -21.84 0.27
CA ASP A 53 -2.61 -21.98 1.52
C ASP A 53 -2.81 -20.63 2.25
N THR A 54 -1.88 -19.69 2.08
CA THR A 54 -1.98 -18.38 2.72
C THR A 54 -3.05 -17.53 2.04
N CYS A 55 -3.07 -17.49 0.70
CA CYS A 55 -4.12 -16.82 -0.07
C CYS A 55 -5.49 -17.43 0.20
N MET A 56 -5.59 -18.76 0.27
CA MET A 56 -6.83 -19.45 0.65
C MET A 56 -7.32 -19.03 2.05
N LYS A 57 -6.41 -18.96 3.02
CA LYS A 57 -6.73 -18.50 4.37
C LYS A 57 -7.24 -17.07 4.38
N ILE A 58 -6.56 -16.15 3.68
CA ILE A 58 -6.97 -14.74 3.58
C ILE A 58 -8.36 -14.61 2.96
N LEU A 59 -8.62 -15.33 1.86
CA LEU A 59 -9.92 -15.29 1.20
C LEU A 59 -11.03 -15.84 2.10
N ASN A 60 -10.77 -16.92 2.86
CA ASN A 60 -11.73 -17.44 3.83
C ASN A 60 -11.99 -16.43 4.96
N ASP A 61 -10.95 -15.80 5.51
CA ASP A 61 -11.10 -14.71 6.49
C ASP A 61 -11.93 -13.54 5.92
N PHE A 62 -11.85 -13.30 4.60
CA PHE A 62 -12.59 -12.23 3.93
C PHE A 62 -14.07 -12.53 3.70
N THR A 63 -14.48 -13.79 3.63
CA THR A 63 -15.92 -14.13 3.53
C THR A 63 -16.69 -13.74 4.79
N GLU A 64 -16.03 -13.77 5.95
CA GLU A 64 -16.67 -13.40 7.23
C GLU A 64 -16.88 -11.88 7.35
N CYS A 65 -16.04 -11.04 6.72
CA CYS A 65 -16.05 -9.58 6.90
C CYS A 65 -16.25 -8.80 5.59
N SER A 66 -16.29 -9.44 4.43
CA SER A 66 -16.42 -8.83 3.08
C SER A 66 -15.55 -7.57 2.82
N PRO A 67 -14.26 -7.54 3.22
CA PRO A 67 -13.44 -6.34 3.09
C PRO A 67 -13.11 -6.01 1.63
N MET A 68 -13.06 -7.01 0.77
CA MET A 68 -12.71 -6.86 -0.63
C MET A 68 -13.89 -6.31 -1.45
N GLY A 69 -15.11 -6.83 -1.25
CA GLY A 69 -16.25 -6.48 -2.10
C GLY A 69 -16.01 -6.90 -3.55
N THR A 70 -16.22 -5.99 -4.50
CA THR A 70 -16.04 -6.22 -5.94
C THR A 70 -14.74 -5.60 -6.45
N VAL A 71 -14.13 -6.24 -7.47
CA VAL A 71 -12.99 -5.68 -8.21
C VAL A 71 -13.53 -4.81 -9.34
N GLU A 72 -13.36 -3.50 -9.22
CA GLU A 72 -13.91 -2.51 -10.16
C GLU A 72 -12.94 -2.23 -11.33
N LEU A 73 -11.63 -2.36 -11.08
CA LEU A 73 -10.59 -2.17 -12.09
C LEU A 73 -9.35 -2.99 -11.72
N PHE A 74 -8.69 -3.54 -12.72
CA PHE A 74 -7.34 -4.07 -12.58
C PHE A 74 -6.51 -3.64 -13.80
N ILE A 75 -5.44 -2.89 -13.53
CA ILE A 75 -4.46 -2.47 -14.52
C ILE A 75 -3.21 -3.33 -14.37
N SER A 76 -2.70 -3.84 -15.48
CA SER A 76 -1.40 -4.49 -15.57
C SER A 76 -0.69 -3.91 -16.78
N ASP A 77 0.36 -3.11 -16.52
CA ASP A 77 1.14 -2.46 -17.56
C ASP A 77 2.51 -3.14 -17.67
N PRO A 78 2.78 -3.85 -18.79
CA PRO A 78 4.03 -4.56 -18.95
C PRO A 78 5.25 -3.65 -19.19
N ASP A 79 5.05 -2.41 -19.63
CA ASP A 79 6.13 -1.48 -19.93
C ASP A 79 6.77 -0.93 -18.64
N THR A 80 5.97 -0.77 -17.60
CA THR A 80 6.39 -0.23 -16.30
C THR A 80 6.39 -1.25 -15.18
N ASP A 81 5.92 -2.46 -15.43
CA ASP A 81 5.67 -3.52 -14.44
C ASP A 81 4.70 -3.08 -13.31
N ILE A 82 3.93 -2.01 -13.52
CA ILE A 82 2.94 -1.58 -12.54
C ILE A 82 1.70 -2.47 -12.63
N GLN A 83 1.26 -2.96 -11.47
CA GLN A 83 -0.04 -3.60 -11.34
C GLN A 83 -0.80 -2.94 -10.20
N VAL A 84 -2.05 -2.61 -10.47
CA VAL A 84 -2.92 -1.97 -9.49
C VAL A 84 -4.35 -2.47 -9.61
N GLY A 85 -4.94 -2.83 -8.46
CA GLY A 85 -6.34 -3.21 -8.34
C GLY A 85 -7.15 -2.12 -7.63
N ILE A 86 -8.41 -1.93 -8.04
CA ILE A 86 -9.37 -1.10 -7.32
C ILE A 86 -10.53 -1.99 -6.88
N THR A 87 -10.81 -1.97 -5.59
CA THR A 87 -11.95 -2.72 -5.02
C THR A 87 -12.95 -1.79 -4.36
N LYS A 88 -14.22 -2.21 -4.36
CA LYS A 88 -15.34 -1.48 -3.75
C LYS A 88 -16.07 -2.39 -2.76
N SER A 89 -16.06 -2.07 -1.48
CA SER A 89 -16.80 -2.77 -0.45
C SER A 89 -18.02 -1.98 -0.01
N LYS A 90 -19.22 -2.50 -0.30
CA LYS A 90 -20.49 -1.92 0.15
C LYS A 90 -20.68 -2.05 1.67
N ILE A 91 -20.21 -3.16 2.23
CA ILE A 91 -20.34 -3.44 3.67
C ILE A 91 -19.47 -2.49 4.48
N ASN A 92 -18.22 -2.30 4.06
CA ASN A 92 -17.29 -1.42 4.75
C ASN A 92 -17.32 0.03 4.25
N LYS A 93 -18.19 0.36 3.28
CA LYS A 93 -18.33 1.70 2.67
C LYS A 93 -16.97 2.29 2.27
N ARG A 94 -16.19 1.54 1.51
CA ARG A 94 -14.85 1.97 1.14
C ARG A 94 -14.45 1.57 -0.27
N VAL A 95 -13.56 2.38 -0.85
CA VAL A 95 -12.79 2.10 -2.05
C VAL A 95 -11.35 1.83 -1.64
N CYS A 96 -10.75 0.74 -2.12
CA CYS A 96 -9.34 0.46 -1.90
C CYS A 96 -8.60 0.47 -3.24
N VAL A 97 -7.51 1.24 -3.31
CA VAL A 97 -6.53 1.21 -4.41
C VAL A 97 -5.32 0.42 -3.92
N ILE A 98 -4.99 -0.69 -4.57
CA ILE A 98 -4.02 -1.67 -4.11
C ILE A 98 -2.91 -1.80 -5.16
N PHE A 99 -1.72 -1.30 -4.85
CA PHE A 99 -0.54 -1.41 -5.72
C PHE A 99 0.25 -2.67 -5.40
N ARG A 100 0.57 -3.47 -6.43
CA ARG A 100 1.48 -4.60 -6.31
C ARG A 100 2.92 -4.10 -6.16
N GLY A 101 3.73 -4.82 -5.39
CA GLY A 101 5.18 -4.66 -5.37
C GLY A 101 5.85 -5.40 -6.54
N SER A 102 7.16 -5.20 -6.71
CA SER A 102 7.93 -5.91 -7.73
C SER A 102 8.07 -7.41 -7.40
N GLU A 103 8.04 -8.28 -8.41
CA GLU A 103 8.33 -9.71 -8.28
C GLU A 103 9.83 -10.00 -8.21
N SER A 104 10.65 -9.23 -8.93
CA SER A 104 12.11 -9.37 -8.93
C SER A 104 12.72 -8.73 -7.69
N ARG A 105 13.02 -9.55 -6.66
CA ARG A 105 13.55 -9.07 -5.37
C ARG A 105 14.98 -8.53 -5.43
N SER A 106 15.81 -8.95 -6.41
CA SER A 106 17.24 -8.64 -6.43
C SER A 106 17.56 -7.38 -7.25
N ASP A 107 16.93 -7.20 -8.39
CA ASP A 107 17.36 -6.19 -9.37
C ASP A 107 16.84 -4.80 -9.00
N TRP A 108 15.60 -4.72 -8.53
CA TRP A 108 14.99 -3.48 -8.08
C TRP A 108 15.72 -2.79 -6.91
N TYR A 109 16.30 -3.58 -5.98
CA TYR A 109 17.04 -3.04 -4.83
C TYR A 109 18.31 -2.28 -5.26
N TYR A 110 19.00 -2.79 -6.28
CA TYR A 110 20.20 -2.13 -6.83
C TYR A 110 19.87 -0.97 -7.76
N ASP A 111 18.70 -0.99 -8.38
CA ASP A 111 18.23 0.02 -9.33
C ASP A 111 17.47 1.20 -8.68
N LEU A 112 17.39 1.27 -7.35
CA LEU A 112 16.90 2.46 -6.63
C LEU A 112 17.83 3.65 -6.91
N MET A 113 17.84 4.10 -8.19
CA MET A 113 18.54 5.30 -8.61
C MET A 113 18.07 6.47 -7.78
N ILE A 114 18.98 7.15 -7.10
CA ILE A 114 18.71 8.27 -6.18
C ILE A 114 18.22 9.52 -6.93
N THR A 115 17.76 9.35 -8.17
CA THR A 115 17.30 10.45 -9.02
C THR A 115 15.93 10.96 -8.56
N LYS A 116 15.79 12.28 -8.58
CA LYS A 116 14.59 12.98 -8.12
C LYS A 116 13.88 13.68 -9.26
N LYS A 117 12.55 13.61 -9.22
CA LYS A 117 11.63 14.38 -10.05
C LYS A 117 11.07 15.54 -9.23
N LYS A 118 11.20 16.76 -9.72
CA LYS A 118 10.50 17.92 -9.16
C LYS A 118 9.03 17.84 -9.55
N ILE A 119 8.12 17.94 -8.56
CA ILE A 119 6.66 17.89 -8.77
C ILE A 119 6.00 19.23 -8.42
N SER A 120 6.59 20.01 -7.51
CA SER A 120 6.20 21.40 -7.23
C SER A 120 7.41 22.16 -6.66
N ASP A 121 7.22 23.41 -6.21
CA ASP A 121 8.32 24.21 -5.68
C ASP A 121 8.99 23.52 -4.48
N ASP A 122 10.28 23.16 -4.68
CA ASP A 122 11.15 22.44 -3.73
C ASP A 122 10.65 21.05 -3.26
N VAL A 123 9.54 20.56 -3.81
CA VAL A 123 9.03 19.21 -3.56
C VAL A 123 9.54 18.25 -4.61
N TYR A 124 10.31 17.26 -4.16
CA TYR A 124 10.94 16.27 -5.02
C TYR A 124 10.57 14.86 -4.56
N VAL A 125 10.25 14.00 -5.51
CA VAL A 125 9.96 12.57 -5.30
C VAL A 125 10.93 11.70 -6.09
N HIS A 126 10.96 10.42 -5.79
CA HIS A 126 11.78 9.45 -6.54
C HIS A 126 11.29 9.36 -7.98
N SER A 127 12.20 9.60 -8.95
CA SER A 127 11.83 9.68 -10.37
C SER A 127 11.24 8.38 -10.91
N GLY A 128 11.76 7.23 -10.47
CA GLY A 128 11.25 5.92 -10.90
C GLY A 128 9.81 5.68 -10.44
N PHE A 129 9.46 6.01 -9.20
CA PHE A 129 8.08 5.88 -8.71
C PHE A 129 7.12 6.82 -9.45
N TYR A 130 7.58 8.07 -9.67
CA TYR A 130 6.80 9.03 -10.45
C TYR A 130 6.56 8.52 -11.88
N HIS A 131 7.62 8.05 -12.54
CA HIS A 131 7.53 7.56 -13.91
C HIS A 131 6.57 6.36 -14.02
N GLN A 132 6.70 5.36 -13.13
CA GLN A 132 5.78 4.21 -13.13
C GLN A 132 4.32 4.63 -12.97
N LEU A 133 4.04 5.56 -12.06
CA LEU A 133 2.66 6.00 -11.77
C LEU A 133 2.05 6.79 -12.94
N HIS A 134 2.86 7.58 -13.68
CA HIS A 134 2.36 8.49 -14.71
C HIS A 134 2.53 7.99 -16.15
N THR A 135 3.23 6.87 -16.36
CA THR A 135 3.33 6.28 -17.70
C THR A 135 2.00 5.64 -18.10
N ASN A 136 1.70 5.67 -19.39
CA ASN A 136 0.51 5.04 -19.99
C ASN A 136 -0.82 5.45 -19.34
N ASN A 137 -0.90 6.68 -18.79
CA ASN A 137 -2.08 7.24 -18.13
C ASN A 137 -2.59 6.41 -16.93
N VAL A 138 -1.71 5.65 -16.26
CA VAL A 138 -2.11 4.79 -15.13
C VAL A 138 -2.73 5.63 -14.02
N TYR A 139 -2.10 6.75 -13.63
CA TYR A 139 -2.64 7.66 -12.61
C TYR A 139 -4.04 8.15 -12.96
N ASP A 140 -4.23 8.67 -14.18
CA ASP A 140 -5.51 9.24 -14.62
C ASP A 140 -6.62 8.18 -14.68
N ASN A 141 -6.29 6.96 -15.10
CA ASN A 141 -7.22 5.84 -15.12
C ASN A 141 -7.67 5.44 -13.70
N ILE A 142 -6.76 5.42 -12.72
CA ILE A 142 -7.09 5.15 -11.32
C ILE A 142 -7.99 6.26 -10.78
N VAL A 143 -7.60 7.53 -10.95
CA VAL A 143 -8.35 8.69 -10.46
C VAL A 143 -9.76 8.72 -11.06
N SER A 144 -9.89 8.47 -12.37
CA SER A 144 -11.17 8.41 -13.05
C SER A 144 -12.09 7.35 -12.44
N LYS A 145 -11.58 6.13 -12.23
CA LYS A 145 -12.38 5.04 -11.66
C LYS A 145 -12.75 5.28 -10.20
N VAL A 146 -11.81 5.79 -9.39
CA VAL A 146 -12.10 6.13 -7.98
C VAL A 146 -13.17 7.22 -7.90
N ASN A 147 -13.07 8.27 -8.71
CA ASN A 147 -14.07 9.35 -8.74
C ASN A 147 -15.45 8.85 -9.20
N GLU A 148 -15.52 7.98 -10.22
CA GLU A 148 -16.77 7.34 -10.66
C GLU A 148 -17.46 6.63 -9.48
N ILE A 149 -16.70 5.82 -8.71
CA ILE A 149 -17.25 5.10 -7.55
C ILE A 149 -17.70 6.09 -6.46
N LEU A 150 -16.94 7.15 -6.20
CA LEU A 150 -17.25 8.13 -5.16
C LEU A 150 -18.43 9.05 -5.51
N ILE A 151 -18.71 9.29 -6.78
CA ILE A 151 -19.91 9.99 -7.23
C ILE A 151 -21.15 9.16 -6.90
N GLU A 152 -21.13 7.86 -7.17
CA GLU A 152 -22.22 6.94 -6.84
C GLU A 152 -22.34 6.67 -5.34
N ASN A 153 -21.23 6.75 -4.59
CA ASN A 153 -21.14 6.38 -3.17
C ASN A 153 -20.41 7.49 -2.39
N PRO A 154 -21.06 8.64 -2.14
CA PRO A 154 -20.42 9.82 -1.58
C PRO A 154 -19.98 9.66 -0.10
N ASP A 155 -20.47 8.65 0.60
CA ASP A 155 -20.14 8.32 1.99
C ASP A 155 -18.99 7.29 2.12
N TYR A 156 -18.40 6.87 0.98
CA TYR A 156 -17.27 5.92 1.02
C TYR A 156 -15.96 6.62 1.36
N GLU A 157 -15.15 5.91 2.13
CA GLU A 157 -13.76 6.27 2.44
C GLU A 157 -12.79 5.71 1.39
N VAL A 158 -11.67 6.40 1.18
CA VAL A 158 -10.63 5.95 0.26
C VAL A 158 -9.44 5.42 1.04
N PHE A 159 -9.10 4.15 0.80
CA PHE A 159 -7.87 3.53 1.28
C PHE A 159 -6.93 3.27 0.11
N VAL A 160 -5.65 3.53 0.34
CA VAL A 160 -4.59 3.24 -0.63
C VAL A 160 -3.54 2.37 0.04
N THR A 161 -3.17 1.26 -0.57
CA THR A 161 -2.26 0.30 0.05
C THR A 161 -1.33 -0.36 -0.95
N GLY A 162 -0.27 -0.97 -0.45
CA GLY A 162 0.70 -1.73 -1.21
C GLY A 162 1.87 -2.19 -0.35
N HIS A 163 2.68 -3.09 -0.90
CA HIS A 163 3.90 -3.61 -0.27
C HIS A 163 5.12 -3.25 -1.12
N SER A 164 6.25 -2.93 -0.47
CA SER A 164 7.52 -2.67 -1.16
C SER A 164 7.41 -1.50 -2.16
N LEU A 165 7.71 -1.71 -3.44
CA LEU A 165 7.48 -0.76 -4.53
C LEU A 165 6.01 -0.27 -4.55
N GLY A 166 5.05 -1.18 -4.41
CA GLY A 166 3.62 -0.82 -4.34
C GLY A 166 3.29 0.10 -3.17
N ALA A 167 4.02 -0.02 -2.05
CA ALA A 167 3.89 0.90 -0.91
C ALA A 167 4.42 2.32 -1.22
N ALA A 168 5.47 2.44 -2.01
CA ALA A 168 5.95 3.73 -2.49
C ALA A 168 4.95 4.38 -3.46
N LEU A 169 4.42 3.59 -4.40
CA LEU A 169 3.40 4.04 -5.34
C LEU A 169 2.10 4.45 -4.63
N SER A 170 1.68 3.69 -3.61
CA SER A 170 0.52 4.05 -2.79
C SER A 170 0.71 5.36 -2.03
N THR A 171 1.91 5.61 -1.54
CA THR A 171 2.25 6.87 -0.86
C THR A 171 2.22 8.05 -1.82
N LEU A 172 2.81 7.89 -3.01
CA LEU A 172 2.83 8.95 -4.04
C LEU A 172 1.42 9.21 -4.59
N PHE A 173 0.68 8.17 -4.95
CA PHE A 173 -0.70 8.28 -5.43
C PHE A 173 -1.60 8.96 -4.40
N GLY A 174 -1.54 8.52 -3.13
CA GLY A 174 -2.36 9.11 -2.06
C GLY A 174 -2.08 10.60 -1.87
N TYR A 175 -0.82 11.02 -1.95
CA TYR A 175 -0.45 12.43 -1.90
C TYR A 175 -1.03 13.22 -3.08
N GLU A 176 -0.81 12.78 -4.31
CA GLU A 176 -1.27 13.50 -5.49
C GLU A 176 -2.79 13.52 -5.60
N PHE A 177 -3.46 12.43 -5.26
CA PHE A 177 -4.91 12.38 -5.24
C PHE A 177 -5.50 13.30 -4.17
N ALA A 178 -4.87 13.43 -3.00
CA ALA A 178 -5.30 14.36 -1.95
C ALA A 178 -5.24 15.84 -2.37
N LEU A 179 -4.45 16.18 -3.40
CA LEU A 179 -4.42 17.54 -3.97
C LEU A 179 -5.67 17.85 -4.83
N THR A 180 -6.37 16.83 -5.30
CA THR A 180 -7.48 16.95 -6.29
C THR A 180 -8.86 16.70 -5.69
N THR A 181 -8.95 16.28 -4.43
CA THR A 181 -10.20 15.91 -3.78
C THR A 181 -10.27 16.38 -2.32
N GLU A 182 -11.46 16.64 -1.83
CA GLU A 182 -11.74 16.89 -0.41
C GLU A 182 -12.02 15.59 0.38
N LYS A 183 -12.02 14.44 -0.28
CA LYS A 183 -12.27 13.16 0.37
C LYS A 183 -11.13 12.78 1.31
N SER A 184 -11.48 12.19 2.44
CA SER A 184 -10.50 11.60 3.35
C SER A 184 -9.81 10.41 2.73
N ILE A 185 -8.49 10.42 2.72
CA ILE A 185 -7.63 9.38 2.16
C ILE A 185 -6.77 8.80 3.28
N SER A 186 -6.81 7.49 3.43
CA SER A 186 -5.93 6.74 4.33
C SER A 186 -4.96 5.88 3.53
N VAL A 187 -3.68 6.23 3.56
CA VAL A 187 -2.61 5.39 3.01
C VAL A 187 -2.11 4.44 4.07
N VAL A 188 -2.12 3.14 3.78
CA VAL A 188 -1.55 2.10 4.64
C VAL A 188 -0.52 1.33 3.84
N SER A 189 0.75 1.61 4.11
CA SER A 189 1.85 1.06 3.34
C SER A 189 2.64 0.02 4.12
N PHE A 190 2.98 -1.10 3.48
CA PHE A 190 3.76 -2.19 4.06
C PHE A 190 5.17 -2.21 3.46
N ALA A 191 6.20 -2.24 4.30
CA ALA A 191 7.59 -2.27 3.84
C ALA A 191 7.98 -1.09 2.91
N SER A 192 7.36 0.09 3.07
CA SER A 192 7.58 1.21 2.16
C SER A 192 9.00 1.75 2.21
N PRO A 193 9.68 1.91 1.07
CA PRO A 193 10.85 2.76 0.96
C PRO A 193 10.46 4.24 1.15
N ARG A 194 11.45 5.12 1.24
CA ARG A 194 11.23 6.57 1.29
C ARG A 194 10.90 7.10 -0.10
N VAL A 195 9.90 7.98 -0.19
CA VAL A 195 9.34 8.41 -1.48
C VAL A 195 9.87 9.77 -1.94
N GLY A 196 10.07 10.71 -1.01
CA GLY A 196 10.43 12.07 -1.37
C GLY A 196 11.38 12.77 -0.40
N ASN A 197 11.70 14.01 -0.71
CA ASN A 197 12.56 14.85 0.12
C ASN A 197 11.84 15.37 1.37
N TRP A 198 12.52 16.21 2.16
CA TRP A 198 11.96 16.81 3.36
C TRP A 198 10.71 17.66 3.06
N ASN A 199 10.73 18.44 1.99
CA ASN A 199 9.58 19.27 1.62
C ASN A 199 8.39 18.45 1.15
N PHE A 200 8.60 17.30 0.51
CA PHE A 200 7.54 16.32 0.24
C PHE A 200 6.91 15.81 1.53
N LYS A 201 7.74 15.42 2.52
CA LYS A 201 7.24 14.98 3.84
C LYS A 201 6.40 16.06 4.50
N GLU A 202 6.91 17.30 4.58
CA GLU A 202 6.20 18.39 5.23
C GLU A 202 4.89 18.74 4.51
N ASP A 203 4.90 18.76 3.18
CA ASP A 203 3.69 19.07 2.42
C ASP A 203 2.67 17.95 2.54
N PHE A 204 3.10 16.69 2.52
CA PHE A 204 2.25 15.53 2.78
C PHE A 204 1.54 15.61 4.14
N GLU A 205 2.30 15.90 5.20
CA GLU A 205 1.79 15.92 6.59
C GLU A 205 0.93 17.15 6.91
N LYS A 206 1.01 18.22 6.11
CA LYS A 206 0.12 19.38 6.18
C LYS A 206 -1.28 19.15 5.59
N ARG A 207 -1.48 18.08 4.81
CA ARG A 207 -2.79 17.80 4.18
C ARG A 207 -3.80 17.35 5.21
N SER A 208 -4.88 18.11 5.36
CA SER A 208 -5.92 17.83 6.35
C SER A 208 -6.81 16.64 6.00
N ASN A 209 -6.80 16.21 4.74
CA ASN A 209 -7.57 15.10 4.20
C ASN A 209 -6.75 13.83 3.94
N LEU A 210 -5.49 13.77 4.42
CA LEU A 210 -4.57 12.68 4.14
C LEU A 210 -3.93 12.13 5.40
N CYS A 211 -4.10 10.84 5.67
CA CYS A 211 -3.39 10.12 6.71
C CYS A 211 -2.48 9.04 6.10
N HIS A 212 -1.33 8.81 6.72
CA HIS A 212 -0.42 7.73 6.32
C HIS A 212 0.05 6.92 7.51
N PHE A 213 -0.16 5.60 7.42
CA PHE A 213 0.30 4.60 8.37
C PHE A 213 1.28 3.68 7.66
N ARG A 214 2.53 3.69 8.10
CA ARG A 214 3.57 2.83 7.59
C ARG A 214 3.73 1.64 8.50
N ILE A 215 3.48 0.46 8.00
CA ILE A 215 3.70 -0.78 8.73
C ILE A 215 5.07 -1.31 8.33
N THR A 216 5.96 -1.47 9.30
CA THR A 216 7.34 -1.88 9.04
C THR A 216 7.71 -3.06 9.92
N ASN A 217 8.38 -4.05 9.35
CA ASN A 217 9.10 -5.04 10.14
C ASN A 217 10.38 -4.41 10.69
N ASN A 218 10.72 -4.74 11.93
CA ASN A 218 11.82 -4.14 12.68
C ASN A 218 13.12 -3.96 11.88
N ARG A 219 13.53 -4.98 11.10
CA ARG A 219 14.84 -5.02 10.45
C ARG A 219 14.78 -4.99 8.92
N ASP A 220 13.63 -4.69 8.36
CA ASP A 220 13.42 -4.60 6.91
C ASP A 220 14.28 -3.49 6.30
N ILE A 221 15.30 -3.88 5.51
CA ILE A 221 16.25 -2.96 4.90
C ILE A 221 15.61 -2.02 3.89
N ILE A 222 14.54 -2.44 3.20
CA ILE A 222 13.87 -1.62 2.18
C ILE A 222 13.32 -0.35 2.80
N THR A 223 12.83 -0.43 4.03
CA THR A 223 12.32 0.74 4.75
C THR A 223 13.40 1.78 5.07
N ALA A 224 14.68 1.43 4.97
CA ALA A 224 15.80 2.36 5.14
C ALA A 224 16.20 3.06 3.83
N THR A 225 15.68 2.65 2.69
CA THR A 225 16.09 3.14 1.37
C THR A 225 15.05 4.09 0.75
N PRO A 226 15.44 4.96 -0.21
CA PRO A 226 16.78 5.51 -0.41
C PRO A 226 17.25 6.27 0.83
N MET A 227 18.58 6.23 1.12
CA MET A 227 19.09 6.83 2.37
C MET A 227 19.30 8.34 2.28
N TYR A 228 19.81 8.84 1.16
CA TYR A 228 20.30 10.22 1.08
C TYR A 228 19.22 11.20 0.66
N LYS A 229 18.90 12.15 1.54
CA LYS A 229 17.93 13.24 1.31
C LYS A 229 16.51 12.74 0.92
N TYR A 230 16.13 11.55 1.36
CA TYR A 230 14.77 11.03 1.32
C TYR A 230 14.24 10.80 2.72
N TYR A 231 12.96 11.05 2.91
CA TYR A 231 12.32 11.00 4.23
C TYR A 231 10.99 10.24 4.16
N HIS A 232 10.63 9.65 5.26
CA HIS A 232 9.32 9.06 5.43
C HIS A 232 8.30 10.10 5.87
N CYS A 233 7.03 9.90 5.51
CA CYS A 233 5.88 10.67 6.00
C CYS A 233 4.98 9.80 6.86
N GLY A 234 4.17 10.44 7.71
CA GLY A 234 3.14 9.81 8.51
C GLY A 234 3.65 9.02 9.71
N LYS A 235 2.74 8.28 10.32
CA LYS A 235 2.99 7.46 11.52
C LYS A 235 3.59 6.11 11.14
N ASN A 236 4.55 5.64 11.91
CA ASN A 236 5.15 4.32 11.74
C ASN A 236 4.69 3.35 12.81
N ILE A 237 4.26 2.16 12.42
CA ILE A 237 3.94 1.04 13.30
C ILE A 237 4.97 -0.05 13.00
N SER A 238 5.99 -0.14 13.85
CA SER A 238 7.05 -1.14 13.74
C SER A 238 6.62 -2.44 14.40
N LEU A 239 6.58 -3.53 13.63
CA LEU A 239 6.24 -4.86 14.10
C LEU A 239 7.51 -5.62 14.54
N TYR A 240 7.42 -6.23 15.71
CA TYR A 240 8.41 -7.15 16.27
C TYR A 240 7.77 -8.53 16.45
N ASP A 241 8.52 -9.49 16.93
CA ASP A 241 7.98 -10.86 17.09
C ASP A 241 6.88 -10.97 18.15
N LYS A 242 6.85 -10.08 19.15
CA LYS A 242 5.91 -10.13 20.28
C LYS A 242 5.29 -8.80 20.68
N ASN A 243 5.68 -7.71 20.04
CA ASN A 243 5.16 -6.36 20.31
C ASN A 243 5.24 -5.48 19.07
N PHE A 244 4.63 -4.31 19.15
CA PHE A 244 4.74 -3.27 18.14
C PHE A 244 5.08 -1.93 18.83
N VAL A 245 5.63 -1.01 18.03
CA VAL A 245 5.95 0.36 18.49
C VAL A 245 5.40 1.36 17.49
N VAL A 246 4.63 2.33 17.98
CA VAL A 246 4.15 3.46 17.18
C VAL A 246 5.12 4.62 17.33
N SER A 247 5.53 5.23 16.23
CA SER A 247 6.44 6.38 16.24
C SER A 247 6.14 7.33 15.10
N GLU A 248 6.46 8.60 15.31
CA GLU A 248 6.46 9.60 14.26
C GLU A 248 7.83 9.68 13.58
N CYS A 249 7.84 10.04 12.29
CA CYS A 249 9.08 10.20 11.56
C CYS A 249 9.69 11.58 11.83
N ASN A 250 10.84 11.62 12.51
CA ASN A 250 11.62 12.83 12.70
C ASN A 250 13.06 12.64 12.20
N ALA A 251 13.80 13.74 12.04
CA ALA A 251 15.17 13.74 11.52
C ALA A 251 16.15 12.91 12.38
N ILE A 252 15.91 12.86 13.70
CA ILE A 252 16.78 12.10 14.64
C ILE A 252 16.54 10.60 14.50
N SER A 253 15.29 10.18 14.35
CA SER A 253 14.97 8.77 14.11
C SER A 253 15.55 8.30 12.77
N TRP A 254 15.52 9.14 11.74
CA TRP A 254 16.13 8.87 10.45
C TRP A 254 17.63 8.52 10.58
N PHE A 255 18.40 9.34 11.31
CA PHE A 255 19.84 9.15 11.48
C PHE A 255 20.18 7.86 12.25
N ARG A 256 19.48 7.59 13.36
CA ARG A 256 19.71 6.39 14.20
C ARG A 256 19.37 5.11 13.45
N TYR A 257 18.25 5.05 12.74
CA TYR A 257 17.85 3.89 11.96
C TYR A 257 18.80 3.60 10.78
N THR A 258 19.36 4.62 10.16
CA THR A 258 20.19 4.43 8.97
C THR A 258 21.58 3.89 9.30
N ILE A 259 22.16 4.22 10.46
CA ILE A 259 23.59 3.97 10.76
C ILE A 259 23.82 2.81 11.73
N PHE A 260 22.90 2.54 12.66
CA PHE A 260 23.14 1.64 13.79
C PHE A 260 22.33 0.34 13.77
N TYR A 261 21.62 0.03 12.70
CA TYR A 261 20.71 -1.11 12.67
C TYR A 261 21.27 -2.30 11.88
N CYS A 262 21.08 -3.52 12.41
CA CYS A 262 21.35 -4.76 11.68
C CYS A 262 20.19 -5.05 10.72
N TRP A 263 20.31 -4.60 9.50
CA TRP A 263 19.29 -4.77 8.47
C TRP A 263 19.17 -6.19 7.94
N SER A 264 17.99 -6.58 7.51
CA SER A 264 17.69 -7.92 6.99
C SER A 264 16.80 -7.84 5.76
N VAL A 265 17.21 -8.48 4.67
CA VAL A 265 16.39 -8.69 3.48
C VAL A 265 15.26 -9.68 3.76
N ALA A 266 15.49 -10.64 4.66
CA ALA A 266 14.48 -11.63 5.02
C ALA A 266 13.26 -11.00 5.73
N ASP A 267 13.46 -9.89 6.45
CA ASP A 267 12.38 -9.16 7.13
C ASP A 267 11.44 -8.42 6.14
N HIS A 268 11.81 -8.35 4.84
CA HIS A 268 11.02 -7.68 3.81
C HIS A 268 9.85 -8.52 3.27
N GLY A 269 9.87 -9.83 3.46
CA GLY A 269 8.84 -10.72 2.91
C GLY A 269 7.43 -10.40 3.41
N VAL A 270 6.47 -10.20 2.51
CA VAL A 270 5.07 -9.87 2.84
C VAL A 270 4.42 -10.89 3.78
N LYS A 271 4.77 -12.17 3.66
CA LYS A 271 4.30 -13.22 4.57
C LYS A 271 4.76 -12.99 6.01
N LEU A 272 6.00 -12.54 6.23
CA LEU A 272 6.48 -12.23 7.57
C LEU A 272 5.76 -11.02 8.18
N TYR A 273 5.38 -10.03 7.36
CA TYR A 273 4.50 -8.93 7.76
C TYR A 273 3.15 -9.47 8.25
N TYR A 274 2.56 -10.40 7.51
CA TYR A 274 1.29 -11.02 7.88
C TYR A 274 1.40 -11.81 9.19
N ASP A 275 2.41 -12.66 9.32
CA ASP A 275 2.62 -13.49 10.51
C ASP A 275 2.88 -12.64 11.78
N ARG A 276 3.63 -11.54 11.64
CA ARG A 276 3.86 -10.60 12.75
C ARG A 276 2.61 -9.78 13.08
N LEU A 277 1.87 -9.33 12.07
CA LEU A 277 0.64 -8.58 12.28
C LEU A 277 -0.41 -9.39 13.04
N LEU A 278 -0.53 -10.70 12.76
CA LEU A 278 -1.43 -11.58 13.51
C LEU A 278 -1.08 -11.73 14.99
N LYS A 279 0.19 -11.51 15.37
CA LYS A 279 0.67 -11.59 16.76
C LYS A 279 0.62 -10.25 17.50
N ASN A 280 0.49 -9.14 16.78
CA ASN A 280 0.58 -7.78 17.29
C ASN A 280 -0.75 -7.07 17.11
N VAL A 281 -1.69 -7.30 18.04
CA VAL A 281 -3.05 -6.74 18.00
C VAL A 281 -3.11 -5.45 18.79
N TRP A 282 -3.74 -4.42 18.22
CA TRP A 282 -4.07 -3.15 18.88
C TRP A 282 -5.53 -2.78 18.62
N GLU A 283 -6.07 -1.89 19.44
CA GLU A 283 -7.44 -1.36 19.31
C GLU A 283 -7.58 -0.40 18.13
#